data_c12ee33ec889c83f844a06a180ad510f
#
_entry.id   c12ee33ec889c83f844a06a180ad510f
#
_cell.length_a   1.000
_cell.length_b   1.000
_cell.length_c   1.000
_cell.angle_alpha   90.00
_cell.angle_beta   90.00
_cell.angle_gamma   90.00
#
_symmetry.space_group_name_H-M   'P 1'
#
loop_
_entity.id
_entity.type
_entity.pdbx_description
1 polymer ?
#
loop_
_entity_poly.entity_id
_entity_poly.type
_entity_poly.pdbx_seq_one_letter_code
_entity_poly.pdbx_strand_id
1 'polypeptide(L)'
;FGGRGSKVLQGLDINECPAGKAIYEYITGIEYTVDCFPCNHDVFTSVRQRLEVKNGVCTKALIVKDMALNNISLEISEKFKLKHPFCFQVIVNDDGCYLIDVNPRLGAGSAMSAVNGMDFFSAHLALLIGEDPIKYLKCYNDSCIVTRQYSNYLMKVI
;
A
#
# COMPACT_ATOMS: atom_id res chain seq x y z
N PHE A 1 5.11 8.75 7.78
CA PHE A 1 5.07 9.22 9.15
C PHE A 1 4.30 8.29 10.10
N GLY A 2 3.67 7.22 9.62
CA GLY A 2 3.17 6.08 10.42
C GLY A 2 2.13 6.43 11.51
N GLY A 3 1.34 7.50 11.34
CA GLY A 3 0.30 7.88 12.30
C GLY A 3 0.81 8.38 13.66
N ARG A 4 2.12 8.64 13.81
CA ARG A 4 2.68 9.15 15.05
C ARG A 4 2.13 10.54 15.36
N GLY A 5 1.56 10.70 16.56
CA GLY A 5 0.97 11.96 17.00
C GLY A 5 -0.47 12.22 16.55
N SER A 6 -1.09 11.27 15.83
CA SER A 6 -2.52 11.33 15.54
C SER A 6 -3.34 10.91 16.77
N LYS A 7 -4.46 11.58 16.98
CA LYS A 7 -5.40 11.26 18.06
C LYS A 7 -6.82 11.30 17.49
N VAL A 8 -7.64 10.34 17.88
CA VAL A 8 -9.10 10.41 17.65
C VAL A 8 -9.70 11.28 18.73
N LEU A 9 -10.44 12.29 18.33
CA LEU A 9 -11.12 13.23 19.21
C LEU A 9 -12.63 13.13 18.94
N GLN A 10 -13.43 13.15 20.01
CA GLN A 10 -14.88 13.19 19.93
C GLN A 10 -15.37 14.61 20.28
N GLY A 11 -16.25 15.16 19.44
CA GLY A 11 -16.88 16.43 19.73
C GLY A 11 -15.95 17.66 19.73
N LEU A 12 -14.81 17.59 19.00
CA LEU A 12 -13.94 18.75 18.86
C LEU A 12 -14.58 19.81 17.98
N ASP A 13 -14.63 21.06 18.46
CA ASP A 13 -14.93 22.20 17.61
C ASP A 13 -13.75 22.42 16.63
N ILE A 14 -14.04 22.51 15.34
CA ILE A 14 -13.05 22.74 14.29
C ILE A 14 -12.24 24.04 14.53
N ASN A 15 -12.84 25.00 15.21
CA ASN A 15 -12.20 26.25 15.59
C ASN A 15 -11.15 26.10 16.70
N GLU A 16 -11.15 24.99 17.42
CA GLU A 16 -10.22 24.67 18.49
C GLU A 16 -8.98 23.90 18.00
N CYS A 17 -8.78 23.78 16.68
CA CYS A 17 -7.62 23.08 16.13
C CYS A 17 -6.33 23.79 16.54
N PRO A 18 -5.42 23.10 17.25
CA PRO A 18 -4.14 23.69 17.64
C PRO A 18 -3.30 24.09 16.42
N ALA A 19 -2.56 25.18 16.51
CA ALA A 19 -1.67 25.62 15.44
C ALA A 19 -0.70 24.50 15.01
N GLY A 20 -0.54 24.32 13.71
CA GLY A 20 0.34 23.30 13.13
C GLY A 20 -0.24 21.86 13.16
N LYS A 21 -1.52 21.71 13.48
CA LYS A 21 -2.26 20.45 13.38
C LYS A 21 -3.26 20.50 12.22
N ALA A 22 -3.66 19.35 11.73
CA ALA A 22 -4.75 19.19 10.79
C ALA A 22 -5.83 18.28 11.41
N ILE A 23 -7.08 18.60 11.14
CA ILE A 23 -8.23 17.79 11.55
C ILE A 23 -8.76 17.10 10.31
N TYR A 24 -9.00 15.80 10.43
CA TYR A 24 -9.61 14.98 9.39
C TYR A 24 -10.82 14.27 9.98
N GLU A 25 -11.78 14.00 9.13
CA GLU A 25 -12.88 13.10 9.47
C GLU A 25 -12.33 11.72 9.86
N TYR A 26 -12.88 11.15 10.93
CA TYR A 26 -12.52 9.80 11.35
C TYR A 26 -13.44 8.79 10.64
N ILE A 27 -12.87 8.04 9.71
CA ILE A 27 -13.57 7.04 8.92
C ILE A 27 -13.27 5.67 9.49
N THR A 28 -14.31 4.90 9.80
CA THR A 28 -14.20 3.49 10.20
C THR A 28 -14.37 2.59 8.97
N GLY A 29 -13.65 1.49 8.91
CA GLY A 29 -13.74 0.55 7.80
C GLY A 29 -12.54 -0.38 7.73
N ILE A 30 -12.45 -1.12 6.62
CA ILE A 30 -11.34 -2.02 6.34
C ILE A 30 -10.23 -1.24 5.62
N GLU A 31 -9.04 -1.28 6.18
CA GLU A 31 -7.88 -0.60 5.59
C GLU A 31 -7.15 -1.51 4.59
N TYR A 32 -6.95 -1.00 3.39
CA TYR A 32 -6.17 -1.63 2.34
C TYR A 32 -4.95 -0.79 1.98
N THR A 33 -3.88 -1.48 1.61
CA THR A 33 -2.75 -0.90 0.86
C THR A 33 -2.72 -1.55 -0.51
N VAL A 34 -2.66 -0.74 -1.56
CA VAL A 34 -2.54 -1.20 -2.94
C VAL A 34 -1.16 -0.84 -3.45
N ASP A 35 -0.34 -1.84 -3.75
CA ASP A 35 0.91 -1.66 -4.46
C ASP A 35 0.61 -1.65 -5.96
N CYS A 36 1.19 -0.72 -6.71
CA CYS A 36 0.89 -0.44 -8.10
C CYS A 36 2.17 -0.36 -8.93
N PHE A 37 2.12 -0.91 -10.14
CA PHE A 37 3.17 -0.82 -11.14
C PHE A 37 2.58 -0.41 -12.48
N PRO A 38 2.70 0.87 -12.88
CA PRO A 38 2.28 1.32 -14.20
C PRO A 38 3.18 0.71 -15.28
N CYS A 39 2.58 0.10 -16.28
CA CYS A 39 3.30 -0.45 -17.42
C CYS A 39 2.44 -0.34 -18.68
N ASN A 40 2.94 0.31 -19.72
CA ASN A 40 2.23 0.63 -20.94
C ASN A 40 0.98 1.47 -20.65
N HIS A 41 -0.22 0.94 -20.89
CA HIS A 41 -1.51 1.62 -20.64
C HIS A 41 -2.29 0.95 -19.50
N ASP A 42 -1.61 0.16 -18.67
CA ASP A 42 -2.21 -0.62 -17.59
C ASP A 42 -1.48 -0.39 -16.27
N VAL A 43 -2.09 -0.81 -15.17
CA VAL A 43 -1.46 -0.79 -13.84
C VAL A 43 -1.59 -2.16 -13.21
N PHE A 44 -0.47 -2.85 -13.04
CA PHE A 44 -0.43 -4.09 -12.26
C PHE A 44 -0.57 -3.77 -10.79
N THR A 45 -1.46 -4.47 -10.09
CA THR A 45 -1.77 -4.18 -8.68
C THR A 45 -1.65 -5.40 -7.79
N SER A 46 -1.32 -5.16 -6.53
CA SER A 46 -1.49 -6.14 -5.45
C SER A 46 -2.22 -5.46 -4.30
N VAL A 47 -3.45 -5.91 -4.05
CA VAL A 47 -4.32 -5.38 -3.01
C VAL A 47 -4.11 -6.15 -1.72
N ARG A 48 -3.75 -5.47 -0.64
CA ARG A 48 -3.48 -6.07 0.67
C ARG A 48 -4.39 -5.46 1.73
N GLN A 49 -5.34 -6.26 2.23
CA GLN A 49 -6.06 -5.94 3.46
C GLN A 49 -5.11 -6.04 4.65
N ARG A 50 -5.04 -5.01 5.48
CA ARG A 50 -4.16 -4.98 6.65
C ARG A 50 -4.82 -5.70 7.82
N LEU A 51 -4.34 -6.91 8.16
CA LEU A 51 -4.87 -7.72 9.26
C LEU A 51 -4.20 -7.40 10.59
N GLU A 52 -2.88 -7.17 10.59
CA GLU A 52 -2.13 -6.80 11.78
C GLU A 52 -1.14 -5.69 11.45
N VAL A 53 -1.09 -4.69 12.34
CA VAL A 53 -0.19 -3.54 12.21
C VAL A 53 0.58 -3.36 13.52
N LYS A 54 1.91 -3.27 13.45
CA LYS A 54 2.77 -2.96 14.58
C LYS A 54 3.60 -1.72 14.26
N ASN A 55 3.49 -0.69 15.08
CA ASN A 55 4.20 0.59 14.90
C ASN A 55 3.99 1.21 13.50
N GLY A 56 2.78 1.14 12.95
CA GLY A 56 2.45 1.66 11.63
C GLY A 56 2.87 0.76 10.45
N VAL A 57 3.55 -0.34 10.71
CA VAL A 57 3.97 -1.31 9.69
C VAL A 57 3.03 -2.51 9.67
N CYS A 58 2.51 -2.87 8.50
CA CYS A 58 1.71 -4.07 8.33
C CYS A 58 2.61 -5.31 8.51
N THR A 59 2.23 -6.17 9.47
CA THR A 59 2.94 -7.42 9.77
C THR A 59 2.21 -8.66 9.28
N LYS A 60 0.88 -8.55 9.06
CA LYS A 60 0.06 -9.61 8.47
C LYS A 60 -0.97 -9.00 7.55
N ALA A 61 -1.08 -9.52 6.35
CA ALA A 61 -2.01 -9.06 5.33
C ALA A 61 -2.73 -10.23 4.66
N LEU A 62 -3.97 -9.98 4.24
CA LEU A 62 -4.69 -10.79 3.28
C LEU A 62 -4.53 -10.14 1.91
N ILE A 63 -3.89 -10.82 0.97
CA ILE A 63 -3.86 -10.42 -0.44
C ILE A 63 -5.17 -10.86 -1.07
N VAL A 64 -5.81 -9.97 -1.82
CA VAL A 64 -7.08 -10.23 -2.51
C VAL A 64 -7.05 -9.63 -3.91
N LYS A 65 -7.92 -10.13 -4.79
CA LYS A 65 -8.28 -9.44 -6.04
C LYS A 65 -9.45 -8.50 -5.76
N ASP A 66 -9.32 -7.25 -6.15
CA ASP A 66 -10.36 -6.23 -6.01
C ASP A 66 -10.38 -5.33 -7.25
N MET A 67 -11.40 -5.49 -8.09
CA MET A 67 -11.53 -4.75 -9.34
C MET A 67 -11.80 -3.25 -9.12
N ALA A 68 -12.49 -2.88 -8.05
CA ALA A 68 -12.75 -1.48 -7.75
C ALA A 68 -11.45 -0.75 -7.38
N LEU A 69 -10.62 -1.37 -6.55
CA LEU A 69 -9.31 -0.81 -6.19
C LEU A 69 -8.33 -0.81 -7.36
N ASN A 70 -8.43 -1.76 -8.29
CA ASN A 70 -7.67 -1.73 -9.53
C ASN A 70 -8.06 -0.52 -10.41
N ASN A 71 -9.35 -0.24 -10.55
CA ASN A 71 -9.81 0.92 -11.31
C ASN A 71 -9.32 2.23 -10.68
N ILE A 72 -9.40 2.35 -9.35
CA ILE A 72 -8.85 3.49 -8.61
C ILE A 72 -7.35 3.65 -8.87
N SER A 73 -6.59 2.56 -8.99
CA SER A 73 -5.15 2.63 -9.29
C SER A 73 -4.86 3.22 -10.66
N LEU A 74 -5.68 2.91 -11.67
CA LEU A 74 -5.60 3.52 -13.00
C LEU A 74 -5.89 5.02 -12.95
N GLU A 75 -6.98 5.42 -12.29
CA GLU A 75 -7.34 6.83 -12.12
C GLU A 75 -6.25 7.64 -11.41
N ILE A 76 -5.66 7.09 -10.35
CA ILE A 76 -4.54 7.72 -9.63
C ILE A 76 -3.33 7.85 -10.55
N SER A 77 -2.98 6.77 -11.27
CA SER A 77 -1.84 6.76 -12.18
C SER A 77 -1.97 7.82 -13.26
N GLU A 78 -3.12 7.92 -13.90
CA GLU A 78 -3.42 8.90 -14.94
C GLU A 78 -3.44 10.33 -14.40
N LYS A 79 -4.18 10.57 -13.32
CA LYS A 79 -4.34 11.91 -12.72
C LYS A 79 -3.03 12.52 -12.28
N PHE A 80 -2.16 11.71 -11.66
CA PHE A 80 -0.85 12.16 -11.17
C PHE A 80 0.29 11.88 -12.16
N LYS A 81 0.01 11.31 -13.33
CA LYS A 81 0.98 10.94 -14.37
C LYS A 81 2.12 10.07 -13.82
N LEU A 82 1.78 9.11 -12.97
CA LEU A 82 2.75 8.22 -12.34
C LEU A 82 3.23 7.19 -13.35
N LYS A 83 4.54 7.17 -13.61
CA LYS A 83 5.20 6.24 -14.56
C LYS A 83 6.06 5.18 -13.86
N HIS A 84 6.17 5.27 -12.56
CA HIS A 84 6.99 4.37 -11.73
C HIS A 84 6.12 3.74 -10.63
N PRO A 85 6.60 2.67 -9.99
CA PRO A 85 5.86 2.04 -8.91
C PRO A 85 5.43 3.02 -7.84
N PHE A 86 4.20 2.89 -7.40
CA PHE A 86 3.62 3.68 -6.31
C PHE A 86 2.75 2.79 -5.43
N CYS A 87 2.33 3.29 -4.30
CA CYS A 87 1.31 2.64 -3.50
C CYS A 87 0.36 3.68 -2.93
N PHE A 88 -0.86 3.26 -2.65
CA PHE A 88 -1.85 4.08 -1.96
C PHE A 88 -2.55 3.29 -0.86
N GLN A 89 -3.17 4.01 0.06
CA GLN A 89 -3.96 3.43 1.14
C GLN A 89 -5.38 3.95 1.09
N VAL A 90 -6.33 3.07 1.35
CA VAL A 90 -7.74 3.38 1.41
C VAL A 90 -8.39 2.74 2.62
N ILE A 91 -9.47 3.36 3.12
CA ILE A 91 -10.45 2.74 4.00
C ILE A 91 -11.70 2.47 3.16
N VAL A 92 -12.21 1.25 3.24
CA VAL A 92 -13.44 0.83 2.57
C VAL A 92 -14.47 0.46 3.63
N ASN A 93 -15.67 0.99 3.50
CA ASN A 93 -16.85 0.67 4.29
C ASN A 93 -18.11 0.65 3.43
N ASP A 94 -19.29 0.53 4.03
CA ASP A 94 -20.56 0.48 3.33
C ASP A 94 -20.91 1.78 2.58
N ASP A 95 -20.35 2.93 3.02
CA ASP A 95 -20.60 4.24 2.43
C ASP A 95 -19.67 4.51 1.24
N GLY A 96 -18.54 3.79 1.12
CA GLY A 96 -17.62 3.97 0.00
C GLY A 96 -16.15 3.64 0.26
N CYS A 97 -15.31 4.15 -0.65
CA CYS A 97 -13.86 4.01 -0.62
C CYS A 97 -13.21 5.38 -0.40
N TYR A 98 -12.44 5.53 0.66
CA TYR A 98 -11.82 6.77 1.09
C TYR A 98 -10.31 6.69 0.95
N LEU A 99 -9.75 7.51 0.06
CA LEU A 99 -8.31 7.60 -0.16
C LEU A 99 -7.64 8.31 1.02
N ILE A 100 -6.69 7.62 1.68
CA ILE A 100 -5.98 8.15 2.86
C ILE A 100 -4.63 8.72 2.48
N ASP A 101 -3.88 7.99 1.64
CA ASP A 101 -2.49 8.32 1.35
C ASP A 101 -2.08 7.81 -0.04
N VAL A 102 -1.25 8.60 -0.75
CA VAL A 102 -0.63 8.21 -2.02
C VAL A 102 0.86 8.42 -1.91
N ASN A 103 1.63 7.37 -2.09
CA ASN A 103 3.08 7.39 -2.03
C ASN A 103 3.67 7.07 -3.41
N PRO A 104 4.33 8.02 -4.12
CA PRO A 104 4.94 7.78 -5.43
C PRO A 104 6.25 6.98 -5.31
N ARG A 105 6.21 5.86 -4.62
CA ARG A 105 7.31 4.92 -4.36
C ARG A 105 6.77 3.57 -3.92
N LEU A 106 7.62 2.56 -3.92
CA LEU A 106 7.30 1.26 -3.33
C LEU A 106 6.98 1.39 -1.83
N GLY A 107 5.91 0.73 -1.40
CA GLY A 107 5.50 0.66 -0.02
C GLY A 107 6.41 -0.25 0.82
N ALA A 108 6.51 0.00 2.13
CA ALA A 108 7.24 -0.90 3.04
C ALA A 108 6.67 -2.34 3.06
N GLY A 109 5.43 -2.51 2.60
CA GLY A 109 4.73 -3.79 2.51
C GLY A 109 4.89 -4.52 1.17
N SER A 110 5.51 -3.92 0.15
CA SER A 110 5.58 -4.52 -1.20
C SER A 110 6.31 -5.87 -1.24
N ALA A 111 7.23 -6.12 -0.32
CA ALA A 111 7.84 -7.44 -0.16
C ALA A 111 6.82 -8.56 0.19
N MET A 112 5.68 -8.22 0.80
CA MET A 112 4.59 -9.19 1.03
C MET A 112 3.88 -9.55 -0.28
N SER A 113 3.75 -8.59 -1.19
CA SER A 113 3.20 -8.83 -2.54
C SER A 113 4.14 -9.73 -3.36
N ALA A 114 5.46 -9.57 -3.22
CA ALA A 114 6.46 -10.39 -3.91
C ALA A 114 6.36 -11.88 -3.54
N VAL A 115 6.00 -12.21 -2.29
CA VAL A 115 5.78 -13.61 -1.87
C VAL A 115 4.67 -14.28 -2.69
N ASN A 116 3.68 -13.53 -3.16
CA ASN A 116 2.62 -14.01 -4.05
C ASN A 116 2.92 -13.77 -5.54
N GLY A 117 4.18 -13.52 -5.91
CA GLY A 117 4.61 -13.41 -7.30
C GLY A 117 4.52 -12.00 -7.90
N MET A 118 4.05 -11.01 -7.14
CA MET A 118 4.00 -9.61 -7.56
C MET A 118 5.23 -8.87 -7.05
N ASP A 119 6.40 -9.16 -7.65
CA ASP A 119 7.68 -8.55 -7.25
C ASP A 119 7.90 -7.21 -7.97
N PHE A 120 7.30 -6.17 -7.41
CA PHE A 120 7.38 -4.82 -7.93
C PHE A 120 8.79 -4.22 -7.90
N PHE A 121 9.66 -4.70 -6.98
CA PHE A 121 11.04 -4.24 -6.90
C PHE A 121 11.85 -4.77 -8.09
N SER A 122 11.81 -6.08 -8.34
CA SER A 122 12.49 -6.69 -9.49
C SER A 122 11.91 -6.20 -10.82
N ALA A 123 10.59 -6.01 -10.90
CA ALA A 123 9.95 -5.41 -12.07
C ALA A 123 10.47 -3.98 -12.34
N HIS A 124 10.62 -3.17 -11.29
CA HIS A 124 11.15 -1.81 -11.44
C HIS A 124 12.63 -1.80 -11.89
N LEU A 125 13.45 -2.68 -11.32
CA LEU A 125 14.83 -2.84 -11.79
C LEU A 125 14.88 -3.26 -13.25
N ALA A 126 14.09 -4.26 -13.66
CA ALA A 126 14.02 -4.70 -15.06
C ALA A 126 13.68 -3.53 -16.00
N LEU A 127 12.66 -2.74 -15.64
CA LEU A 127 12.27 -1.56 -16.40
C LEU A 127 13.44 -0.56 -16.55
N LEU A 128 14.19 -0.30 -15.48
CA LEU A 128 15.30 0.66 -15.48
C LEU A 128 16.49 0.21 -16.36
N ILE A 129 16.70 -1.10 -16.51
CA ILE A 129 17.77 -1.66 -17.37
C ILE A 129 17.29 -2.05 -18.76
N GLY A 130 16.03 -1.73 -19.11
CA GLY A 130 15.47 -2.01 -20.43
C GLY A 130 15.03 -3.46 -20.67
N GLU A 131 14.82 -4.22 -19.58
CA GLU A 131 14.27 -5.57 -19.63
C GLU A 131 12.74 -5.56 -19.45
N ASP A 132 12.08 -6.66 -19.83
CA ASP A 132 10.63 -6.82 -19.64
C ASP A 132 10.29 -6.96 -18.14
N PRO A 133 9.57 -5.99 -17.54
CA PRO A 133 9.16 -6.05 -16.14
C PRO A 133 8.04 -7.06 -15.88
N ILE A 134 7.24 -7.42 -16.89
CA ILE A 134 6.03 -8.24 -16.71
C ILE A 134 6.37 -9.65 -16.22
N LYS A 135 7.58 -10.15 -16.51
CA LYS A 135 8.04 -11.45 -16.02
C LYS A 135 8.06 -11.59 -14.50
N TYR A 136 8.09 -10.46 -13.78
CA TYR A 136 8.08 -10.39 -12.31
C TYR A 136 6.71 -10.10 -11.70
N LEU A 137 5.68 -9.95 -12.53
CA LEU A 137 4.34 -9.52 -12.11
C LEU A 137 3.31 -10.62 -12.37
N LYS A 138 3.56 -11.80 -11.81
CA LYS A 138 2.69 -12.99 -11.97
C LYS A 138 2.11 -13.39 -10.62
N CYS A 139 0.86 -13.01 -10.37
CA CYS A 139 0.15 -13.42 -9.17
C CYS A 139 -0.05 -14.94 -9.13
N TYR A 140 0.39 -15.60 -8.06
CA TYR A 140 0.27 -17.04 -7.90
C TYR A 140 -1.08 -17.47 -7.31
N ASN A 141 -1.63 -16.68 -6.42
CA ASN A 141 -2.88 -16.97 -5.74
C ASN A 141 -3.80 -15.75 -5.75
N ASP A 142 -5.07 -15.96 -6.04
CA ASP A 142 -6.08 -14.91 -6.04
C ASP A 142 -6.37 -14.37 -4.64
N SER A 143 -6.16 -15.22 -3.62
CA SER A 143 -6.26 -14.84 -2.22
C SER A 143 -5.28 -15.65 -1.38
N CYS A 144 -4.49 -14.96 -0.54
CA CYS A 144 -3.57 -15.61 0.40
C CYS A 144 -3.24 -14.71 1.59
N ILE A 145 -2.93 -15.33 2.73
CA ILE A 145 -2.44 -14.60 3.91
C ILE A 145 -0.92 -14.63 3.89
N VAL A 146 -0.31 -13.45 4.02
CA VAL A 146 1.13 -13.27 4.16
C VAL A 146 1.43 -12.66 5.51
N THR A 147 2.42 -13.20 6.20
CA THR A 147 2.92 -12.66 7.48
C THR A 147 4.41 -12.39 7.42
N ARG A 148 4.87 -11.37 8.13
CA ARG A 148 6.28 -11.08 8.36
C ARG A 148 6.75 -11.72 9.64
N GLN A 149 7.94 -12.30 9.58
CA GLN A 149 8.64 -12.81 10.76
C GLN A 149 10.02 -12.18 10.82
N TYR A 150 10.48 -11.94 12.03
CA TYR A 150 11.86 -11.54 12.28
C TYR A 150 12.70 -12.80 12.44
N SER A 151 13.82 -12.86 11.75
CA SER A 151 14.82 -13.92 11.92
C SER A 151 16.03 -13.38 12.68
N ASN A 152 16.59 -14.20 13.54
CA ASN A 152 17.84 -13.90 14.24
C ASN A 152 19.02 -14.27 13.34
N TYR A 153 19.96 -13.36 13.19
CA TYR A 153 21.20 -13.58 12.46
C TYR A 153 22.39 -13.42 13.40
N LEU A 154 23.35 -14.35 13.31
CA LEU A 154 24.62 -14.19 13.99
C LEU A 154 25.42 -13.09 13.25
N MET A 155 25.61 -11.95 13.91
CA MET A 155 26.58 -10.96 13.48
C MET A 155 27.98 -11.43 13.91
N LYS A 156 29.00 -11.08 13.11
CA LYS A 156 30.39 -11.48 13.38
C LYS A 156 30.79 -11.15 14.83
N VAL A 157 31.32 -12.16 15.52
CA VAL A 157 31.97 -11.92 16.81
C VAL A 157 33.27 -11.18 16.53
N ILE A 158 33.45 -10.00 17.15
CA ILE A 158 34.66 -9.17 17.05
C ILE A 158 35.60 -9.56 18.20
#